data_f6ac68b3e53eb4a9dbe8de2194478d1e
#
_entry.id   f6ac68b3e53eb4a9dbe8de2194478d1e
#
_cell.length_a   1.000
_cell.length_b   1.000
_cell.length_c   1.000
_cell.angle_alpha   90.00
_cell.angle_beta   90.00
_cell.angle_gamma   90.00
#
_symmetry.space_group_name_H-M   'P 1'
#
loop_
_entity.id
_entity.type
_entity.pdbx_description
1 polymer ?
#
loop_
_entity_poly.entity_id
_entity_poly.type
_entity_poly.pdbx_seq_one_letter_code
_entity_poly.pdbx_strand_id
1 'polypeptide(L)'
;MIVIAAAPGEVLPVYPEPVYCFQGPHFQEIDVDGRKYSTTCVRPGAPRRALTCWDAISDLPPIESGHSVQSIPYSFNLHGKHQDGSHNSHLQKLFKSLNPSNAMLEDHICKESNALCLARIRHIPKTPGSDWRDLPNIQYKLDDGRVTKKLHYPYKKADGSRGVCSCSLSTKRRVHFCDNDDKQSETMIAWSLPHTADRHNNWAGVYGRVPWDGIFKTTITEPEPLGKQGQVLHPEQDRVLSVREYARSQGFKDNFQFAGTIRDKHREIGNAVPPPMGKAIGLEIRKAMLKKMK
;
A
#
# COMPACT_ATOMS: atom_id res chain seq x y z
N MET A 1 -3.53 16.43 1.49
CA MET A 1 -4.25 17.53 2.17
C MET A 1 -5.34 18.02 1.24
N ILE A 2 -6.55 18.28 1.74
CA ILE A 2 -7.66 18.87 0.98
C ILE A 2 -7.96 20.22 1.58
N VAL A 3 -7.99 21.26 0.75
CA VAL A 3 -8.36 22.62 1.13
C VAL A 3 -9.67 22.97 0.44
N ILE A 4 -10.64 23.49 1.21
CA ILE A 4 -11.90 24.00 0.69
C ILE A 4 -11.87 25.51 0.87
N ALA A 5 -12.11 26.26 -0.20
CA ALA A 5 -12.14 27.71 -0.19
C ALA A 5 -13.39 28.22 -0.94
N ALA A 6 -13.84 29.41 -0.57
CA ALA A 6 -14.91 30.14 -1.24
C ALA A 6 -14.48 31.58 -1.50
N ALA A 7 -14.99 32.19 -2.58
CA ALA A 7 -14.76 33.59 -2.85
C ALA A 7 -15.49 34.49 -1.80
N PRO A 8 -15.07 35.74 -1.61
CA PRO A 8 -15.77 36.66 -0.72
C PRO A 8 -17.26 36.76 -1.08
N GLY A 9 -18.12 36.58 -0.09
CA GLY A 9 -19.59 36.62 -0.26
C GLY A 9 -20.20 35.27 -0.67
N GLU A 10 -19.39 34.24 -0.93
CA GLU A 10 -19.85 32.87 -1.18
C GLU A 10 -19.97 32.05 0.10
N VAL A 11 -20.87 31.06 0.11
CA VAL A 11 -21.03 30.15 1.23
C VAL A 11 -19.91 29.11 1.19
N LEU A 12 -19.06 29.08 2.22
CA LEU A 12 -18.00 28.09 2.34
C LEU A 12 -18.61 26.69 2.57
N PRO A 13 -18.31 25.68 1.72
CA PRO A 13 -18.70 24.29 1.98
C PRO A 13 -18.09 23.76 3.28
N VAL A 14 -18.83 22.96 4.01
CA VAL A 14 -18.31 22.24 5.19
C VAL A 14 -17.60 20.96 4.77
N TYR A 15 -16.71 20.45 5.62
CA TYR A 15 -16.14 19.12 5.39
C TYR A 15 -17.20 18.05 5.59
N PRO A 16 -17.17 16.97 4.76
CA PRO A 16 -18.06 15.83 4.94
C PRO A 16 -17.88 15.19 6.33
N GLU A 17 -18.97 14.76 6.94
CA GLU A 17 -18.92 14.00 8.19
C GLU A 17 -18.25 12.63 7.97
N PRO A 18 -17.38 12.18 8.89
CA PRO A 18 -16.73 10.89 8.77
C PRO A 18 -17.74 9.76 8.95
N VAL A 19 -17.67 8.76 8.06
CA VAL A 19 -18.55 7.57 8.08
C VAL A 19 -17.87 6.38 8.75
N TYR A 20 -16.55 6.29 8.67
CA TYR A 20 -15.76 5.19 9.19
C TYR A 20 -14.84 5.67 10.31
N CYS A 21 -14.73 4.86 11.38
CA CYS A 21 -13.83 5.12 12.50
C CYS A 21 -12.48 4.45 12.24
N PHE A 22 -11.40 5.21 12.30
CA PHE A 22 -10.04 4.69 12.24
C PHE A 22 -9.45 4.65 13.64
N GLN A 23 -8.83 3.53 14.02
CA GLN A 23 -8.11 3.41 15.29
C GLN A 23 -6.70 3.95 15.12
N GLY A 24 -6.28 4.82 16.05
CA GLY A 24 -4.90 5.30 16.17
C GLY A 24 -4.77 6.83 16.16
N PRO A 25 -3.69 7.34 16.75
CA PRO A 25 -3.39 8.76 16.75
C PRO A 25 -2.79 9.15 15.39
N HIS A 26 -3.63 9.53 14.44
CA HIS A 26 -3.18 10.12 13.18
C HIS A 26 -3.28 11.64 13.26
N PHE A 27 -2.43 12.25 14.10
CA PHE A 27 -2.24 13.68 14.10
C PHE A 27 -1.23 14.08 13.04
N GLN A 28 -1.64 14.94 12.12
CA GLN A 28 -0.71 15.76 11.36
C GLN A 28 -0.98 17.21 11.75
N GLU A 29 0.03 17.87 12.25
CA GLU A 29 0.01 19.29 12.54
C GLU A 29 0.87 20.00 11.49
N ILE A 30 0.34 21.04 10.89
CA ILE A 30 1.05 21.87 9.93
C ILE A 30 1.09 23.30 10.53
N ASP A 31 2.28 23.85 10.63
CA ASP A 31 2.48 25.25 10.99
C ASP A 31 2.57 26.08 9.71
N VAL A 32 1.70 27.08 9.59
CA VAL A 32 1.74 28.05 8.50
C VAL A 32 1.75 29.43 9.13
N ASP A 33 2.85 30.13 9.02
CA ASP A 33 3.07 31.47 9.56
C ASP A 33 2.75 31.59 11.07
N GLY A 34 3.19 30.59 11.86
CA GLY A 34 2.98 30.54 13.31
C GLY A 34 1.57 30.13 13.74
N ARG A 35 0.69 29.78 12.79
CA ARG A 35 -0.62 29.19 13.05
C ARG A 35 -0.58 27.68 12.84
N LYS A 36 -0.96 26.95 13.88
CA LYS A 36 -1.02 25.49 13.87
C LYS A 36 -2.37 25.02 13.36
N TYR A 37 -2.34 24.24 12.28
CA TYR A 37 -3.49 23.56 11.72
C TYR A 37 -3.34 22.07 11.98
N SER A 38 -4.22 21.49 12.78
CA SER A 38 -4.25 20.05 13.02
C SER A 38 -5.28 19.37 12.12
N THR A 39 -5.00 18.12 11.74
CA THR A 39 -6.02 17.29 11.09
C THR A 39 -7.17 17.06 12.05
N THR A 40 -8.39 17.12 11.54
CA THR A 40 -9.57 16.72 12.31
C THR A 40 -9.43 15.22 12.60
N CYS A 41 -9.20 14.89 13.87
CA CYS A 41 -9.28 13.50 14.30
C CYS A 41 -10.70 13.00 14.05
N VAL A 42 -10.81 11.86 13.43
CA VAL A 42 -12.08 11.13 13.40
C VAL A 42 -12.44 10.82 14.85
N ARG A 43 -13.39 11.54 15.38
CA ARG A 43 -13.84 11.33 16.77
C ARG A 43 -14.33 9.90 16.93
N PRO A 44 -14.12 9.25 18.11
CA PRO A 44 -14.88 8.07 18.47
C PRO A 44 -16.36 8.39 18.29
N GLY A 45 -17.04 7.68 17.37
CA GLY A 45 -18.45 7.96 17.09
C GLY A 45 -18.86 7.94 15.62
N ALA A 46 -17.92 7.70 14.70
CA ALA A 46 -18.29 7.39 13.31
C ALA A 46 -19.14 6.09 13.31
N PRO A 47 -20.25 6.03 12.52
CA PRO A 47 -21.25 4.97 12.63
C PRO A 47 -20.75 3.59 12.20
N ARG A 48 -19.60 3.51 11.51
CA ARG A 48 -19.04 2.26 10.97
C ARG A 48 -17.59 2.07 11.40
N ARG A 49 -17.19 0.79 11.59
CA ARG A 49 -15.80 0.42 11.82
C ARG A 49 -14.93 0.76 10.60
N ALA A 50 -13.63 0.85 10.81
CA ALA A 50 -12.66 0.96 9.71
C ALA A 50 -12.84 -0.19 8.71
N LEU A 51 -12.61 0.11 7.44
CA LEU A 51 -12.55 -0.88 6.37
C LEU A 51 -11.17 -1.52 6.38
N THR A 52 -11.12 -2.83 6.42
CA THR A 52 -9.87 -3.60 6.41
C THR A 52 -9.47 -4.00 4.99
N CYS A 53 -8.24 -4.50 4.83
CA CYS A 53 -7.81 -5.10 3.57
C CYS A 53 -8.70 -6.28 3.19
N TRP A 54 -9.11 -7.09 4.17
CA TRP A 54 -10.09 -8.17 3.96
C TRP A 54 -11.38 -7.66 3.32
N ASP A 55 -11.96 -6.58 3.86
CA ASP A 55 -13.20 -6.00 3.32
C ASP A 55 -13.07 -5.56 1.86
N ALA A 56 -11.87 -5.21 1.42
CA ALA A 56 -11.66 -4.67 0.09
C ALA A 56 -11.31 -5.74 -0.96
N ILE A 57 -10.45 -6.71 -0.63
CA ILE A 57 -9.82 -7.56 -1.65
C ILE A 57 -9.97 -9.07 -1.44
N SER A 58 -10.54 -9.55 -0.31
CA SER A 58 -10.57 -10.99 -0.01
C SER A 58 -11.42 -11.84 -0.98
N ASP A 59 -12.31 -11.21 -1.72
CA ASP A 59 -13.17 -11.86 -2.73
C ASP A 59 -12.55 -11.92 -4.13
N LEU A 60 -11.39 -11.29 -4.34
CA LEU A 60 -10.73 -11.33 -5.64
C LEU A 60 -10.07 -12.70 -5.88
N PRO A 61 -10.11 -13.20 -7.13
CA PRO A 61 -9.51 -14.49 -7.44
C PRO A 61 -7.99 -14.45 -7.27
N PRO A 62 -7.36 -15.57 -6.92
CA PRO A 62 -5.91 -15.64 -6.86
C PRO A 62 -5.28 -15.50 -8.25
N ILE A 63 -4.15 -14.79 -8.31
CA ILE A 63 -3.34 -14.63 -9.52
C ILE A 63 -1.86 -14.83 -9.18
N GLU A 64 -1.08 -15.19 -10.19
CA GLU A 64 0.38 -15.33 -10.08
C GLU A 64 1.10 -13.99 -10.30
N SER A 65 2.37 -13.94 -9.86
CA SER A 65 3.27 -12.83 -10.18
C SER A 65 3.43 -12.70 -11.70
N GLY A 66 3.25 -11.50 -12.26
CA GLY A 66 3.29 -11.29 -13.70
C GLY A 66 1.99 -11.56 -14.44
N HIS A 67 0.88 -11.82 -13.73
CA HIS A 67 -0.42 -12.00 -14.37
C HIS A 67 -0.81 -10.76 -15.18
N SER A 68 -1.07 -10.94 -16.47
CA SER A 68 -1.25 -9.86 -17.45
C SER A 68 -2.58 -9.91 -18.21
N VAL A 69 -3.45 -10.88 -17.91
CA VAL A 69 -4.77 -10.97 -18.56
C VAL A 69 -5.64 -9.83 -18.07
N GLN A 70 -5.95 -8.90 -18.98
CA GLN A 70 -6.60 -7.62 -18.68
C GLN A 70 -8.00 -7.78 -18.11
N SER A 71 -8.75 -8.73 -18.61
CA SER A 71 -10.16 -8.99 -18.27
C SER A 71 -10.34 -10.47 -18.00
N ILE A 72 -10.76 -10.84 -16.81
CA ILE A 72 -10.99 -12.23 -16.42
C ILE A 72 -12.45 -12.45 -16.03
N PRO A 73 -13.04 -13.62 -16.36
CA PRO A 73 -14.37 -13.96 -15.88
C PRO A 73 -14.40 -13.98 -14.36
N TYR A 74 -15.37 -13.31 -13.79
CA TYR A 74 -15.52 -13.21 -12.37
C TYR A 74 -16.95 -13.51 -11.95
N SER A 75 -17.20 -14.73 -11.49
CA SER A 75 -18.50 -15.09 -10.93
C SER A 75 -18.55 -14.70 -9.45
N PHE A 76 -19.37 -13.71 -9.17
CA PHE A 76 -19.62 -13.30 -7.80
C PHE A 76 -20.99 -13.81 -7.33
N ASN A 77 -20.97 -14.54 -6.27
CA ASN A 77 -22.20 -14.90 -5.58
C ASN A 77 -22.57 -13.78 -4.58
N LEU A 78 -23.55 -12.95 -4.91
CA LEU A 78 -24.06 -11.87 -4.05
C LEU A 78 -24.49 -12.35 -2.65
N HIS A 79 -24.84 -13.61 -2.53
CA HIS A 79 -25.25 -14.28 -1.31
C HIS A 79 -24.22 -15.32 -0.83
N GLY A 80 -23.09 -15.42 -1.53
CA GLY A 80 -22.06 -16.42 -1.25
C GLY A 80 -21.38 -16.15 0.08
N LYS A 81 -21.14 -17.22 0.80
CA LYS A 81 -20.15 -17.26 1.87
C LYS A 81 -18.79 -17.45 1.21
N HIS A 82 -17.75 -16.81 1.72
CA HIS A 82 -16.38 -17.20 1.43
C HIS A 82 -16.17 -18.69 1.82
N GLN A 83 -15.12 -19.31 1.32
CA GLN A 83 -14.80 -20.71 1.67
C GLN A 83 -14.69 -20.91 3.19
N ASP A 84 -14.36 -19.86 3.94
CA ASP A 84 -14.30 -19.82 5.40
C ASP A 84 -15.66 -19.58 6.08
N GLY A 85 -16.75 -19.46 5.33
CA GLY A 85 -18.09 -19.21 5.84
C GLY A 85 -18.44 -17.73 6.07
N SER A 86 -17.53 -16.79 5.82
CA SER A 86 -17.79 -15.36 5.96
C SER A 86 -18.66 -14.82 4.81
N HIS A 87 -19.38 -13.73 5.07
CA HIS A 87 -20.19 -13.06 4.06
C HIS A 87 -19.41 -11.93 3.38
N ASN A 88 -19.71 -11.69 2.10
CA ASN A 88 -19.16 -10.53 1.39
C ASN A 88 -19.41 -9.23 2.15
N SER A 89 -18.36 -8.42 2.29
CA SER A 89 -18.46 -7.14 2.95
C SER A 89 -19.38 -6.16 2.19
N HIS A 90 -19.91 -5.17 2.89
CA HIS A 90 -20.66 -4.09 2.25
C HIS A 90 -19.82 -3.36 1.18
N LEU A 91 -18.52 -3.22 1.42
CA LEU A 91 -17.60 -2.59 0.49
C LEU A 91 -17.45 -3.42 -0.80
N GLN A 92 -17.31 -4.73 -0.69
CA GLN A 92 -17.23 -5.64 -1.84
C GLN A 92 -18.49 -5.53 -2.72
N LYS A 93 -19.66 -5.42 -2.09
CA LYS A 93 -20.93 -5.18 -2.82
C LYS A 93 -20.95 -3.83 -3.56
N LEU A 94 -20.32 -2.79 -3.00
CA LEU A 94 -20.24 -1.46 -3.63
C LEU A 94 -19.28 -1.42 -4.83
N PHE A 95 -18.23 -2.24 -4.84
CA PHE A 95 -17.31 -2.29 -5.98
C PHE A 95 -17.90 -2.91 -7.21
N LYS A 96 -18.88 -3.76 -7.04
CA LYS A 96 -19.48 -4.52 -8.15
C LYS A 96 -20.46 -3.70 -8.96
N SER A 97 -20.43 -3.93 -10.24
CA SER A 97 -21.43 -3.40 -11.16
C SER A 97 -22.77 -4.08 -10.92
N LEU A 98 -23.86 -3.34 -11.16
CA LEU A 98 -25.24 -3.81 -10.98
C LEU A 98 -25.66 -4.94 -11.95
N ASN A 99 -24.76 -5.48 -12.77
CA ASN A 99 -25.05 -6.51 -13.76
C ASN A 99 -24.33 -7.83 -13.41
N PRO A 100 -24.97 -8.76 -12.68
CA PRO A 100 -24.30 -9.96 -12.15
C PRO A 100 -24.09 -11.09 -13.17
N SER A 101 -24.74 -11.08 -14.32
CA SER A 101 -24.80 -12.26 -15.20
C SER A 101 -23.60 -12.47 -16.15
N ASN A 102 -22.70 -11.49 -16.31
CA ASN A 102 -21.45 -11.60 -17.07
C ASN A 102 -20.41 -10.62 -16.54
N ALA A 103 -20.17 -10.65 -15.25
CA ALA A 103 -19.20 -9.74 -14.64
C ALA A 103 -17.78 -10.13 -15.06
N MET A 104 -17.11 -9.23 -15.75
CA MET A 104 -15.69 -9.29 -16.01
C MET A 104 -14.96 -8.44 -14.95
N LEU A 105 -13.89 -8.97 -14.44
CA LEU A 105 -12.98 -8.25 -13.55
C LEU A 105 -11.85 -7.65 -14.40
N GLU A 106 -11.84 -6.34 -14.46
CA GLU A 106 -10.86 -5.59 -15.22
C GLU A 106 -9.62 -5.26 -14.38
N ASP A 107 -8.46 -5.23 -15.02
CA ASP A 107 -7.22 -4.77 -14.40
C ASP A 107 -6.75 -5.56 -13.16
N HIS A 108 -7.18 -6.83 -13.01
CA HIS A 108 -6.64 -7.67 -11.95
C HIS A 108 -5.29 -8.28 -12.37
N ILE A 109 -4.37 -7.39 -12.74
CA ILE A 109 -3.05 -7.67 -13.28
C ILE A 109 -1.97 -7.17 -12.33
N CYS A 110 -0.80 -7.80 -12.30
CA CYS A 110 0.30 -7.36 -11.47
C CYS A 110 1.64 -7.43 -12.20
N LYS A 111 2.58 -6.60 -11.74
CA LYS A 111 3.94 -6.57 -12.28
C LYS A 111 4.64 -7.90 -12.02
N GLU A 112 5.37 -8.38 -13.02
CA GLU A 112 6.27 -9.50 -12.86
C GLU A 112 7.47 -9.11 -11.98
N SER A 113 7.79 -9.95 -11.02
CA SER A 113 8.97 -9.80 -10.18
C SER A 113 10.13 -10.59 -10.77
N ASN A 114 11.33 -10.01 -10.80
CA ASN A 114 12.52 -10.78 -11.18
C ASN A 114 12.79 -11.93 -10.19
N ALA A 115 13.58 -12.92 -10.59
CA ALA A 115 13.80 -14.13 -9.81
C ALA A 115 14.28 -13.87 -8.37
N LEU A 116 15.19 -12.91 -8.16
CA LEU A 116 15.67 -12.56 -6.83
C LEU A 116 14.58 -11.87 -5.98
N CYS A 117 13.80 -10.97 -6.58
CA CYS A 117 12.69 -10.33 -5.89
C CYS A 117 11.61 -11.35 -5.50
N LEU A 118 11.27 -12.24 -6.42
CA LEU A 118 10.28 -13.30 -6.17
C LEU A 118 10.76 -14.28 -5.07
N ALA A 119 12.03 -14.66 -5.09
CA ALA A 119 12.62 -15.48 -4.04
C ALA A 119 12.52 -14.81 -2.67
N ARG A 120 12.80 -13.50 -2.57
CA ARG A 120 12.61 -12.75 -1.32
C ARG A 120 11.15 -12.74 -0.89
N ILE A 121 10.21 -12.46 -1.79
CA ILE A 121 8.76 -12.44 -1.49
C ILE A 121 8.30 -13.79 -0.94
N ARG A 122 8.74 -14.89 -1.54
CA ARG A 122 8.41 -16.26 -1.08
C ARG A 122 8.93 -16.57 0.33
N HIS A 123 10.03 -15.92 0.75
CA HIS A 123 10.61 -16.09 2.08
C HIS A 123 10.08 -15.12 3.13
N ILE A 124 9.24 -14.16 2.76
CA ILE A 124 8.52 -13.35 3.74
C ILE A 124 7.34 -14.16 4.29
N PRO A 125 7.26 -14.39 5.62
CA PRO A 125 6.16 -15.11 6.22
C PRO A 125 4.79 -14.50 5.88
N LYS A 126 3.75 -15.35 5.78
CA LYS A 126 2.37 -14.93 5.51
C LYS A 126 1.63 -14.53 6.80
N THR A 127 2.34 -13.86 7.70
CA THR A 127 1.82 -13.38 8.97
C THR A 127 1.73 -11.86 9.00
N PRO A 128 0.75 -11.27 9.69
CA PRO A 128 0.63 -9.82 9.80
C PRO A 128 1.90 -9.16 10.33
N GLY A 129 2.34 -8.10 9.67
CA GLY A 129 3.53 -7.34 10.07
C GLY A 129 4.88 -7.89 9.61
N SER A 130 4.92 -9.06 8.94
CA SER A 130 6.14 -9.61 8.35
C SER A 130 6.70 -8.68 7.27
N ASP A 131 8.02 -8.55 7.24
CA ASP A 131 8.75 -7.72 6.28
C ASP A 131 10.18 -8.24 6.03
N TRP A 132 11.04 -7.43 5.41
CA TRP A 132 12.40 -7.80 5.08
C TRP A 132 13.24 -8.29 6.28
N ARG A 133 12.88 -7.92 7.51
CA ARG A 133 13.58 -8.33 8.74
C ARG A 133 13.43 -9.82 9.03
N ASP A 134 12.40 -10.44 8.44
CA ASP A 134 12.14 -11.88 8.54
C ASP A 134 12.87 -12.69 7.44
N LEU A 135 13.55 -12.00 6.50
CA LEU A 135 14.30 -12.68 5.44
C LEU A 135 15.49 -13.47 6.02
N PRO A 136 15.63 -14.74 5.69
CA PRO A 136 16.77 -15.53 6.12
C PRO A 136 18.04 -15.11 5.38
N ASN A 137 19.16 -15.04 6.09
CA ASN A 137 20.47 -14.80 5.47
C ASN A 137 21.09 -16.11 4.96
N ILE A 138 20.59 -16.60 3.83
CA ILE A 138 20.96 -17.90 3.26
C ILE A 138 21.43 -17.79 1.80
N GLN A 139 22.08 -18.83 1.32
CA GLN A 139 22.22 -19.10 -0.11
C GLN A 139 20.96 -19.82 -0.58
N TYR A 140 20.42 -19.39 -1.71
CA TYR A 140 19.20 -19.94 -2.30
C TYR A 140 19.33 -19.99 -3.82
N LYS A 141 18.93 -21.12 -4.42
CA LYS A 141 18.91 -21.27 -5.89
C LYS A 141 17.65 -20.61 -6.44
N LEU A 142 17.84 -19.60 -7.27
CA LEU A 142 16.77 -18.86 -7.92
C LEU A 142 16.16 -19.65 -9.08
N ASP A 143 14.96 -19.28 -9.51
CA ASP A 143 14.26 -19.92 -10.65
C ASP A 143 15.03 -19.76 -11.97
N ASP A 144 15.85 -18.72 -12.11
CA ASP A 144 16.73 -18.50 -13.26
C ASP A 144 18.09 -19.22 -13.18
N GLY A 145 18.26 -20.07 -12.18
CA GLY A 145 19.46 -20.90 -11.96
C GLY A 145 20.61 -20.21 -11.21
N ARG A 146 20.56 -18.90 -11.00
CA ARG A 146 21.53 -18.18 -10.15
C ARG A 146 21.40 -18.61 -8.70
N VAL A 147 22.48 -18.44 -7.92
CA VAL A 147 22.49 -18.73 -6.49
C VAL A 147 22.74 -17.42 -5.73
N THR A 148 21.88 -17.12 -4.77
CA THR A 148 22.06 -15.94 -3.92
C THR A 148 23.27 -16.10 -3.01
N LYS A 149 23.85 -14.98 -2.60
CA LYS A 149 24.94 -14.92 -1.62
C LYS A 149 24.38 -14.64 -0.22
N LYS A 150 25.10 -15.09 0.80
CA LYS A 150 24.85 -14.60 2.16
C LYS A 150 25.35 -13.17 2.29
N LEU A 151 24.59 -12.35 2.99
CA LEU A 151 25.05 -11.02 3.34
C LEU A 151 26.07 -11.11 4.48
N HIS A 152 27.24 -10.49 4.31
CA HIS A 152 28.30 -10.47 5.29
C HIS A 152 28.26 -9.17 6.11
N TYR A 153 28.59 -9.29 7.41
CA TYR A 153 28.61 -8.19 8.37
C TYR A 153 30.03 -8.08 8.95
N PRO A 154 31.03 -7.61 8.16
CA PRO A 154 32.43 -7.63 8.57
C PRO A 154 32.77 -6.58 9.63
N TYR A 155 32.03 -5.47 9.71
CA TYR A 155 32.37 -4.32 10.54
C TYR A 155 31.70 -4.40 11.92
N LYS A 156 32.51 -4.28 13.00
CA LYS A 156 32.03 -4.25 14.38
C LYS A 156 31.77 -2.80 14.78
N LYS A 157 30.50 -2.47 15.11
CA LYS A 157 30.10 -1.15 15.59
C LYS A 157 30.50 -0.93 17.06
N ALA A 158 30.45 0.34 17.51
CA ALA A 158 30.79 0.71 18.89
C ALA A 158 29.81 0.10 19.93
N ASP A 159 28.55 -0.14 19.55
CA ASP A 159 27.52 -0.78 20.36
C ASP A 159 27.63 -2.31 20.41
N GLY A 160 28.68 -2.89 19.81
CA GLY A 160 28.90 -4.33 19.72
C GLY A 160 28.16 -5.03 18.58
N SER A 161 27.19 -4.38 17.93
CA SER A 161 26.51 -4.91 16.75
C SER A 161 27.43 -4.95 15.52
N ARG A 162 27.01 -5.65 14.47
CA ARG A 162 27.78 -5.75 13.24
C ARG A 162 27.11 -4.96 12.10
N GLY A 163 27.92 -4.34 11.25
CA GLY A 163 27.51 -3.57 10.08
C GLY A 163 27.98 -4.20 8.78
N VAL A 164 27.26 -3.91 7.71
CA VAL A 164 27.51 -4.39 6.34
C VAL A 164 28.42 -3.45 5.53
N CYS A 165 28.77 -2.30 6.09
CA CYS A 165 29.55 -1.26 5.42
C CYS A 165 30.48 -0.57 6.42
N SER A 166 31.67 -0.15 5.96
CA SER A 166 32.66 0.60 6.74
C SER A 166 32.11 1.93 7.28
N CYS A 167 31.16 2.55 6.59
CA CYS A 167 30.51 3.77 7.06
C CYS A 167 29.73 3.59 8.38
N SER A 168 29.40 2.37 8.77
CA SER A 168 28.78 2.06 10.06
C SER A 168 29.70 2.29 11.26
N LEU A 169 31.01 2.41 11.02
CA LEU A 169 32.02 2.73 12.04
C LEU A 169 32.14 4.22 12.34
N SER A 170 31.58 5.07 11.45
CA SER A 170 31.67 6.53 11.59
C SER A 170 30.66 7.05 12.61
N THR A 171 31.14 7.84 13.58
CA THR A 171 30.27 8.58 14.51
C THR A 171 29.56 9.78 13.86
N LYS A 172 30.02 10.21 12.67
CA LYS A 172 29.40 11.30 11.90
C LYS A 172 28.20 10.79 11.10
N ARG A 173 27.04 10.84 11.68
CA ARG A 173 25.76 10.29 11.15
C ARG A 173 25.28 10.83 9.79
N ARG A 174 25.96 11.75 9.11
CA ARG A 174 25.41 12.47 7.94
C ARG A 174 26.13 12.26 6.62
N VAL A 175 27.28 11.61 6.59
CA VAL A 175 28.05 11.46 5.35
C VAL A 175 28.34 9.97 5.13
N HIS A 176 27.63 9.36 4.16
CA HIS A 176 27.90 8.01 3.73
C HIS A 176 28.78 8.05 2.47
N PHE A 177 30.06 8.04 2.68
CA PHE A 177 31.00 7.63 1.63
C PHE A 177 31.19 6.12 1.77
N CYS A 178 30.28 5.36 1.15
CA CYS A 178 30.44 3.93 1.08
C CYS A 178 31.47 3.61 0.00
N ASP A 179 32.44 2.80 0.33
CA ASP A 179 33.29 2.20 -0.66
C ASP A 179 32.44 1.31 -1.59
N ASN A 180 32.73 1.30 -2.88
CA ASN A 180 32.04 0.42 -3.81
C ASN A 180 32.27 -1.06 -3.47
N ASP A 181 33.43 -1.37 -2.87
CA ASP A 181 33.78 -2.73 -2.45
C ASP A 181 32.96 -3.22 -1.24
N ASP A 182 32.36 -2.31 -0.47
CA ASP A 182 31.44 -2.66 0.60
C ASP A 182 30.06 -3.11 0.10
N LYS A 183 29.70 -2.79 -1.14
CA LYS A 183 28.39 -3.12 -1.70
C LYS A 183 28.30 -4.59 -2.05
N GLN A 184 27.34 -5.27 -1.44
CA GLN A 184 27.07 -6.68 -1.70
C GLN A 184 25.81 -6.83 -2.54
N SER A 185 25.95 -7.45 -3.70
CA SER A 185 24.86 -7.73 -4.63
C SER A 185 24.40 -9.18 -4.54
N GLU A 186 23.22 -9.48 -5.07
CA GLU A 186 22.65 -10.83 -5.17
C GLU A 186 22.48 -11.57 -3.83
N THR A 187 22.28 -10.81 -2.75
CA THR A 187 22.03 -11.36 -1.41
C THR A 187 20.54 -11.50 -1.13
N MET A 188 20.12 -12.53 -0.34
CA MET A 188 18.72 -12.66 0.07
C MET A 188 18.23 -11.43 0.84
N ILE A 189 19.01 -10.95 1.78
CA ILE A 189 18.75 -9.66 2.41
C ILE A 189 19.40 -8.58 1.55
N ALA A 190 18.64 -7.63 1.04
CA ALA A 190 19.19 -6.54 0.24
C ALA A 190 20.15 -5.70 1.08
N TRP A 191 21.42 -5.58 0.65
CA TRP A 191 22.48 -4.88 1.36
C TRP A 191 22.10 -3.46 1.81
N SER A 192 21.33 -2.75 0.99
CA SER A 192 20.88 -1.38 1.27
C SER A 192 20.01 -1.26 2.53
N LEU A 193 19.30 -2.32 2.93
CA LEU A 193 18.37 -2.29 4.04
C LEU A 193 19.11 -2.23 5.39
N PRO A 194 19.96 -3.19 5.77
CA PRO A 194 20.73 -3.07 7.02
C PRO A 194 21.80 -1.97 6.97
N HIS A 195 22.23 -1.55 5.76
CA HIS A 195 23.19 -0.46 5.61
C HIS A 195 22.65 0.88 6.13
N THR A 196 21.37 1.16 5.94
CA THR A 196 20.76 2.44 6.34
C THR A 196 19.62 2.28 7.35
N ALA A 197 19.49 1.13 7.96
CA ALA A 197 18.39 0.79 8.87
C ALA A 197 18.24 1.75 10.07
N ASP A 198 19.34 2.24 10.59
CA ASP A 198 19.41 3.19 11.70
C ASP A 198 18.74 4.54 11.43
N ARG A 199 18.51 4.88 10.15
CA ARG A 199 17.93 6.16 9.74
C ARG A 199 16.45 6.13 9.45
N HIS A 200 15.92 4.98 9.11
CA HIS A 200 14.61 4.83 8.51
C HIS A 200 13.71 3.87 9.30
N ASN A 201 13.82 3.90 10.63
CA ASN A 201 13.06 2.99 11.50
C ASN A 201 13.20 1.52 11.06
N ASN A 202 14.44 1.09 10.83
CA ASN A 202 14.76 -0.24 10.31
C ASN A 202 14.01 -0.62 9.03
N TRP A 203 13.65 0.35 8.19
CA TRP A 203 12.89 0.12 6.97
C TRP A 203 11.64 -0.74 7.18
N ALA A 204 10.95 -0.54 8.31
CA ALA A 204 9.77 -1.30 8.66
C ALA A 204 8.73 -1.27 7.53
N GLY A 205 8.29 -2.45 7.10
CA GLY A 205 7.31 -2.63 6.04
C GLY A 205 7.89 -2.78 4.62
N VAL A 206 9.20 -2.57 4.39
CA VAL A 206 9.82 -2.92 3.10
C VAL A 206 9.74 -4.42 2.90
N TYR A 207 9.35 -4.89 1.71
CA TYR A 207 8.89 -6.27 1.47
C TYR A 207 7.75 -6.69 2.41
N GLY A 208 6.97 -5.74 2.93
CA GLY A 208 5.91 -6.05 3.88
C GLY A 208 4.64 -6.56 3.21
N ARG A 209 4.01 -7.56 3.86
CA ARG A 209 2.68 -8.02 3.50
C ARG A 209 1.62 -7.11 4.11
N VAL A 210 0.59 -6.79 3.33
CA VAL A 210 -0.58 -6.07 3.83
C VAL A 210 -1.33 -6.99 4.80
N PRO A 211 -1.64 -6.57 6.03
CA PRO A 211 -2.37 -7.42 6.95
C PRO A 211 -3.86 -7.47 6.59
N TRP A 212 -4.48 -8.64 6.68
CA TRP A 212 -5.91 -8.80 6.40
C TRP A 212 -6.81 -7.94 7.30
N ASP A 213 -6.49 -7.88 8.57
CA ASP A 213 -7.22 -7.15 9.61
C ASP A 213 -6.82 -5.67 9.72
N GLY A 214 -5.78 -5.27 8.98
CA GLY A 214 -5.31 -3.89 8.93
C GLY A 214 -5.99 -3.06 7.84
N ILE A 215 -5.62 -1.81 7.78
CA ILE A 215 -6.06 -0.86 6.76
C ILE A 215 -4.98 -0.69 5.68
N PHE A 216 -5.39 -0.38 4.46
CA PHE A 216 -4.45 0.05 3.43
C PHE A 216 -3.74 1.34 3.89
N LYS A 217 -2.43 1.35 3.78
CA LYS A 217 -1.63 2.57 3.93
C LYS A 217 -1.79 3.44 2.67
N THR A 218 -1.06 4.55 2.63
CA THR A 218 -1.08 5.44 1.46
C THR A 218 -0.83 4.65 0.18
N THR A 219 -1.76 4.74 -0.75
CA THR A 219 -1.63 4.15 -2.08
C THR A 219 -0.56 4.88 -2.86
N ILE A 220 0.45 4.15 -3.31
CA ILE A 220 1.61 4.71 -3.98
C ILE A 220 1.54 4.51 -5.50
N THR A 221 2.16 5.42 -6.23
CA THR A 221 2.16 5.42 -7.69
C THR A 221 3.08 4.37 -8.33
N GLU A 222 3.98 3.79 -7.56
CA GLU A 222 4.92 2.77 -8.01
C GLU A 222 5.18 1.77 -6.86
N PRO A 223 4.34 0.72 -6.75
CA PRO A 223 4.47 -0.29 -5.70
C PRO A 223 5.64 -1.24 -5.98
N GLU A 224 6.77 -0.93 -5.38
CA GLU A 224 7.97 -1.76 -5.45
C GLU A 224 8.26 -2.38 -4.07
N PRO A 225 8.54 -3.69 -3.97
CA PRO A 225 8.81 -4.35 -2.69
C PRO A 225 9.97 -3.73 -1.90
N LEU A 226 11.00 -3.25 -2.60
CA LEU A 226 12.15 -2.53 -2.02
C LEU A 226 11.88 -1.02 -1.85
N GLY A 227 10.66 -0.57 -2.14
CA GLY A 227 10.28 0.84 -2.03
C GLY A 227 10.17 1.31 -0.57
N LYS A 228 10.52 2.58 -0.33
CA LYS A 228 10.55 3.17 1.03
C LYS A 228 9.20 3.15 1.75
N GLN A 229 8.10 3.07 1.05
CA GLN A 229 6.76 3.13 1.63
C GLN A 229 6.21 1.76 2.06
N GLY A 230 6.92 0.69 1.74
CA GLY A 230 6.66 -0.66 2.25
C GLY A 230 5.24 -1.20 2.06
N GLN A 231 4.96 -2.38 2.59
CA GLN A 231 3.65 -3.04 2.62
C GLN A 231 2.89 -3.03 1.28
N VAL A 232 3.53 -3.62 0.27
CA VAL A 232 2.99 -3.73 -1.09
C VAL A 232 2.69 -5.17 -1.51
N LEU A 233 3.03 -6.15 -0.65
CA LEU A 233 2.81 -7.56 -0.96
C LEU A 233 1.41 -7.99 -0.55
N HIS A 234 0.82 -8.88 -1.36
CA HIS A 234 -0.44 -9.52 -1.03
C HIS A 234 -0.32 -10.31 0.29
N PRO A 235 -1.37 -10.35 1.13
CA PRO A 235 -1.32 -11.06 2.42
C PRO A 235 -0.85 -12.52 2.31
N GLU A 236 -1.34 -13.26 1.32
CA GLU A 236 -1.12 -14.71 1.19
C GLU A 236 -0.43 -15.14 -0.11
N GLN A 237 -0.54 -14.34 -1.18
CA GLN A 237 0.05 -14.67 -2.48
C GLN A 237 1.47 -14.10 -2.60
N ASP A 238 2.33 -14.76 -3.37
CA ASP A 238 3.74 -14.37 -3.47
C ASP A 238 3.95 -13.38 -4.61
N ARG A 239 3.32 -12.22 -4.48
CA ARG A 239 3.34 -11.13 -5.46
C ARG A 239 3.07 -9.76 -4.83
N VAL A 240 3.32 -8.74 -5.60
CA VAL A 240 2.85 -7.38 -5.32
C VAL A 240 1.33 -7.33 -5.51
N LEU A 241 0.67 -6.43 -4.80
CA LEU A 241 -0.75 -6.14 -5.03
C LEU A 241 -1.02 -5.78 -6.49
N SER A 242 -2.12 -6.28 -7.05
CA SER A 242 -2.56 -6.00 -8.41
C SER A 242 -3.06 -4.56 -8.57
N VAL A 243 -3.20 -4.13 -9.82
CA VAL A 243 -3.82 -2.84 -10.14
C VAL A 243 -5.24 -2.76 -9.56
N ARG A 244 -6.03 -3.83 -9.69
CA ARG A 244 -7.40 -3.86 -9.15
C ARG A 244 -7.45 -3.79 -7.62
N GLU A 245 -6.54 -4.45 -6.93
CA GLU A 245 -6.46 -4.39 -5.46
C GLU A 245 -6.14 -2.96 -4.99
N TYR A 246 -5.22 -2.28 -5.65
CA TYR A 246 -4.95 -0.85 -5.38
C TYR A 246 -6.12 0.04 -5.76
N ALA A 247 -6.80 -0.22 -6.86
CA ALA A 247 -8.00 0.53 -7.25
C ALA A 247 -9.11 0.43 -6.20
N ARG A 248 -9.35 -0.79 -5.68
CA ARG A 248 -10.31 -1.00 -4.60
C ARG A 248 -9.92 -0.32 -3.29
N SER A 249 -8.62 -0.24 -2.96
CA SER A 249 -8.15 0.51 -1.79
C SER A 249 -8.50 2.00 -1.85
N GLN A 250 -8.66 2.54 -3.05
CA GLN A 250 -9.09 3.92 -3.32
C GLN A 250 -10.61 4.03 -3.57
N GLY A 251 -11.33 2.92 -3.59
CA GLY A 251 -12.78 2.93 -3.79
C GLY A 251 -13.25 2.99 -5.24
N PHE A 252 -12.38 2.68 -6.21
CA PHE A 252 -12.80 2.50 -7.61
C PHE A 252 -13.63 1.23 -7.76
N LYS A 253 -14.64 1.31 -8.64
CA LYS A 253 -15.48 0.14 -8.98
C LYS A 253 -14.73 -0.84 -9.88
N ASP A 254 -15.15 -2.10 -9.88
CA ASP A 254 -14.50 -3.18 -10.65
C ASP A 254 -14.62 -3.02 -12.17
N ASN A 255 -15.63 -2.31 -12.62
CA ASN A 255 -15.82 -1.99 -14.04
C ASN A 255 -15.07 -0.73 -14.51
N PHE A 256 -14.36 -0.05 -13.62
CA PHE A 256 -13.52 1.08 -14.03
C PHE A 256 -12.24 0.55 -14.67
N GLN A 257 -11.94 1.01 -15.88
CA GLN A 257 -10.77 0.64 -16.64
C GLN A 257 -9.73 1.76 -16.58
N PHE A 258 -8.49 1.37 -16.32
CA PHE A 258 -7.35 2.29 -16.31
C PHE A 258 -6.61 2.18 -17.65
N ALA A 259 -5.96 3.27 -18.08
CA ALA A 259 -5.25 3.32 -19.34
C ALA A 259 -3.74 3.01 -19.21
N GLY A 260 -3.11 2.63 -20.31
CA GLY A 260 -1.67 2.48 -20.41
C GLY A 260 -1.11 1.18 -19.81
N THR A 261 0.17 1.23 -19.46
CA THR A 261 0.92 0.12 -18.85
C THR A 261 0.50 -0.10 -17.39
N ILE A 262 0.89 -1.23 -16.79
CA ILE A 262 0.68 -1.49 -15.34
C ILE A 262 1.21 -0.33 -14.49
N ARG A 263 2.35 0.24 -14.86
CA ARG A 263 2.94 1.39 -14.16
C ARG A 263 2.06 2.64 -14.29
N ASP A 264 1.53 2.91 -15.48
CA ASP A 264 0.66 4.06 -15.70
C ASP A 264 -0.64 3.91 -14.91
N LYS A 265 -1.24 2.72 -14.89
CA LYS A 265 -2.42 2.41 -14.10
C LYS A 265 -2.21 2.62 -12.59
N HIS A 266 -1.07 2.17 -12.06
CA HIS A 266 -0.72 2.46 -10.67
C HIS A 266 -0.54 3.97 -10.40
N ARG A 267 0.01 4.73 -11.36
CA ARG A 267 0.13 6.19 -11.25
C ARG A 267 -1.24 6.88 -11.25
N GLU A 268 -2.14 6.46 -12.12
CA GLU A 268 -3.52 6.96 -12.14
C GLU A 268 -4.18 6.76 -10.78
N ILE A 269 -4.09 5.54 -10.22
CA ILE A 269 -4.68 5.21 -8.92
C ILE A 269 -4.03 6.02 -7.79
N GLY A 270 -2.70 6.07 -7.74
CA GLY A 270 -1.96 6.73 -6.66
C GLY A 270 -2.12 8.26 -6.65
N ASN A 271 -2.36 8.86 -7.82
CA ASN A 271 -2.61 10.30 -7.95
C ASN A 271 -4.10 10.66 -7.88
N ALA A 272 -4.99 9.70 -7.85
CA ALA A 272 -6.42 9.95 -7.84
C ALA A 272 -6.91 10.49 -6.48
N VAL A 273 -7.89 11.37 -6.53
CA VAL A 273 -8.77 11.58 -5.37
C VAL A 273 -9.70 10.37 -5.29
N PRO A 274 -9.77 9.65 -4.15
CA PRO A 274 -10.65 8.51 -4.00
C PRO A 274 -12.10 8.84 -4.41
N PRO A 275 -12.73 8.09 -5.34
CA PRO A 275 -14.07 8.41 -5.83
C PRO A 275 -15.11 8.62 -4.73
N PRO A 276 -15.14 7.82 -3.64
CA PRO A 276 -16.06 8.07 -2.52
C PRO A 276 -15.82 9.42 -1.84
N MET A 277 -14.56 9.83 -1.70
CA MET A 277 -14.19 11.12 -1.12
C MET A 277 -14.60 12.27 -2.03
N GLY A 278 -14.31 12.16 -3.34
CA GLY A 278 -14.72 13.16 -4.33
C GLY A 278 -16.24 13.35 -4.33
N LYS A 279 -17.01 12.27 -4.25
CA LYS A 279 -18.47 12.32 -4.12
C LYS A 279 -18.92 13.04 -2.84
N ALA A 280 -18.32 12.71 -1.69
CA ALA A 280 -18.69 13.33 -0.42
C ALA A 280 -18.44 14.84 -0.43
N ILE A 281 -17.27 15.28 -0.91
CA ILE A 281 -16.92 16.70 -1.05
C ILE A 281 -17.87 17.40 -2.02
N GLY A 282 -18.15 16.80 -3.19
CA GLY A 282 -19.06 17.34 -4.19
C GLY A 282 -20.48 17.54 -3.64
N LEU A 283 -20.96 16.66 -2.77
CA LEU A 283 -22.26 16.85 -2.11
C LEU A 283 -22.27 18.06 -1.18
N GLU A 284 -21.21 18.32 -0.42
CA GLU A 284 -21.12 19.49 0.46
C GLU A 284 -21.00 20.79 -0.34
N ILE A 285 -20.25 20.78 -1.44
CA ILE A 285 -20.20 21.91 -2.38
C ILE A 285 -21.60 22.21 -2.93
N ARG A 286 -22.32 21.19 -3.40
CA ARG A 286 -23.70 21.35 -3.88
C ARG A 286 -24.63 21.93 -2.81
N LYS A 287 -24.53 21.48 -1.56
CA LYS A 287 -25.31 22.02 -0.44
C LYS A 287 -25.03 23.52 -0.23
N ALA A 288 -23.76 23.93 -0.28
CA ALA A 288 -23.38 25.33 -0.15
C ALA A 288 -23.95 26.18 -1.28
N MET A 289 -23.85 25.72 -2.53
CA MET A 289 -24.43 26.42 -3.69
C MET A 289 -25.96 26.58 -3.59
N LEU A 290 -26.66 25.53 -3.15
CA LEU A 290 -28.12 25.58 -2.98
C LEU A 290 -28.57 26.55 -1.86
N LYS A 291 -27.72 26.79 -0.84
CA LYS A 291 -28.01 27.79 0.21
C LYS A 291 -27.96 29.23 -0.32
N LYS A 292 -27.12 29.47 -1.31
CA LYS A 292 -27.05 30.82 -1.95
C LYS A 292 -28.23 31.10 -2.84
N MET A 293 -28.88 30.07 -3.39
CA MET A 293 -30.02 30.23 -4.31
C MET A 293 -31.36 30.47 -3.58
N LYS A 294 -31.39 30.37 -2.27
CA LYS A 294 -32.53 30.69 -1.39
C LYS A 294 -32.37 32.08 -0.78
#